data_8b4cc2c3fae1b7fbf28cda789c0cf1c5
#
_entry.id   8b4cc2c3fae1b7fbf28cda789c0cf1c5
#
_cell.length_a   1.000
_cell.length_b   1.000
_cell.length_c   1.000
_cell.angle_alpha   90.00
_cell.angle_beta   90.00
_cell.angle_gamma   90.00
#
_symmetry.space_group_name_H-M   'P 1'
#
loop_
_entity.id
_entity.type
_entity.pdbx_description
1 polymer ?
#
loop_
_entity_poly.entity_id
_entity_poly.type
_entity_poly.pdbx_seq_one_letter_code
_entity_poly.pdbx_strand_id
1 'polypeptide(L)'
;MRLRTAAVPQPTVVSAFPATRQSGRHGLSGRRFLIVSAPFGSFGAALASVLESRGAVVNRMIFNAGDAMNWRRPGGLVFKDTAKSWSDGLAHIVADFSDVIVFGEAGTYNRAVLAAADTLNARVWVLENGYFRPDWVTVERNGVNGSSALPRFRDGYPEPAPKFLEPVAVGKILPHHVANISAYHTVQVAGKAFFPNYTAPYVFSPLKQCLGHIRRYVSLAFRRPENCDADIIRAKGEFFIACLQREGDAQLLRYSRYADNRAFLTAVIASFAAKAPLETRLVVKNHPLDPGLVNLRAVTMRLAEMHGLARRVDFIDGGNLAALCRTSLGMVVNNSSAALSALGFHTPVKVLGDAFFDFEGLTDQKPLDVFWSDPEAPDSRLFTRFRAHVIAQSQVNGNYHEPHAIIPTANGIADVFERATD
;
A
#
# COMPACT_ATOMS: atom_id res chain seq x y z
N MET A 1 -28.86 52.81 4.33
CA MET A 1 -29.31 51.49 3.87
C MET A 1 -28.22 50.51 4.24
N ARG A 2 -28.37 49.79 5.37
CA ARG A 2 -27.35 48.86 5.90
C ARG A 2 -27.64 47.47 5.34
N LEU A 3 -26.71 46.96 4.56
CA LEU A 3 -26.74 45.57 4.08
C LEU A 3 -26.46 44.60 5.24
N ARG A 4 -27.43 43.76 5.55
CA ARG A 4 -27.27 42.61 6.47
C ARG A 4 -26.50 41.53 5.74
N THR A 5 -25.31 41.19 6.21
CA THR A 5 -24.59 39.97 5.85
C THR A 5 -25.30 38.77 6.46
N ALA A 6 -25.80 37.90 5.62
CA ALA A 6 -26.35 36.63 6.04
C ALA A 6 -25.20 35.71 6.49
N ALA A 7 -25.32 35.17 7.70
CA ALA A 7 -24.38 34.21 8.24
C ALA A 7 -24.54 32.87 7.47
N VAL A 8 -23.43 32.37 6.93
CA VAL A 8 -23.35 31.03 6.34
C VAL A 8 -23.46 30.00 7.48
N PRO A 9 -24.40 29.03 7.44
CA PRO A 9 -24.48 28.02 8.46
C PRO A 9 -23.24 27.12 8.42
N GLN A 10 -22.58 26.98 9.56
CA GLN A 10 -21.51 26.01 9.73
C GLN A 10 -22.09 24.59 9.62
N PRO A 11 -21.42 23.65 8.92
CA PRO A 11 -21.89 22.29 8.86
C PRO A 11 -21.79 21.65 10.25
N THR A 12 -22.91 21.18 10.76
CA THR A 12 -22.99 20.36 11.97
C THR A 12 -22.21 19.08 11.70
N VAL A 13 -21.10 18.87 12.38
CA VAL A 13 -20.35 17.61 12.32
C VAL A 13 -21.21 16.53 13.00
N VAL A 14 -22.00 15.84 12.19
CA VAL A 14 -22.65 14.60 12.62
C VAL A 14 -21.56 13.55 12.62
N SER A 15 -21.27 12.97 13.79
CA SER A 15 -20.39 11.81 13.94
C SER A 15 -20.92 10.67 13.05
N ALA A 16 -20.31 10.47 11.89
CA ALA A 16 -20.77 9.51 10.88
C ALA A 16 -20.20 8.09 11.09
N PHE A 17 -19.58 7.82 12.24
CA PHE A 17 -19.22 6.46 12.61
C PHE A 17 -20.44 5.80 13.26
N PRO A 18 -20.92 4.64 12.75
CA PRO A 18 -22.03 3.95 13.37
C PRO A 18 -21.64 3.61 14.82
N ALA A 19 -22.52 3.99 15.75
CA ALA A 19 -22.37 3.65 17.15
C ALA A 19 -22.22 2.13 17.27
N THR A 20 -21.10 1.67 17.84
CA THR A 20 -20.84 0.26 18.17
C THR A 20 -22.01 -0.23 19.03
N ARG A 21 -22.75 -1.25 18.56
CA ARG A 21 -23.68 -1.98 19.41
C ARG A 21 -22.89 -2.51 20.58
N GLN A 22 -23.17 -2.05 21.78
CA GLN A 22 -22.71 -2.68 23.02
C GLN A 22 -23.38 -4.06 23.09
N SER A 23 -22.72 -5.08 22.57
CA SER A 23 -23.07 -6.46 22.86
C SER A 23 -22.44 -6.80 24.21
N GLY A 24 -23.24 -7.20 25.19
CA GLY A 24 -22.83 -7.52 26.55
C GLY A 24 -22.06 -8.85 26.68
N ARG A 25 -21.33 -9.27 25.65
CA ARG A 25 -20.30 -10.31 25.66
C ARG A 25 -19.06 -9.71 25.01
N HIS A 26 -17.93 -9.77 25.69
CA HIS A 26 -16.63 -9.43 25.13
C HIS A 26 -16.33 -10.39 23.97
N GLY A 27 -16.54 -9.97 22.73
CA GLY A 27 -16.48 -10.80 21.51
C GLY A 27 -15.11 -11.43 21.22
N LEU A 28 -14.04 -10.92 21.86
CA LEU A 28 -12.67 -11.44 21.77
C LEU A 28 -12.21 -12.11 23.06
N SER A 29 -13.13 -12.41 23.98
CA SER A 29 -12.78 -13.07 25.26
C SER A 29 -12.12 -14.44 25.02
N GLY A 30 -11.00 -14.68 25.71
CA GLY A 30 -10.19 -15.90 25.55
C GLY A 30 -9.22 -15.88 24.38
N ARG A 31 -9.29 -14.90 23.47
CA ARG A 31 -8.31 -14.76 22.37
C ARG A 31 -7.03 -14.09 22.87
N ARG A 32 -5.91 -14.60 22.38
CA ARG A 32 -4.56 -14.08 22.68
C ARG A 32 -3.90 -13.65 21.40
N PHE A 33 -3.63 -12.36 21.28
CA PHE A 33 -3.03 -11.75 20.09
C PHE A 33 -1.54 -11.51 20.29
N LEU A 34 -0.72 -11.90 19.29
CA LEU A 34 0.67 -11.52 19.18
C LEU A 34 0.84 -10.52 18.02
N ILE A 35 1.15 -9.28 18.33
CA ILE A 35 1.53 -8.29 17.30
C ILE A 35 3.03 -8.46 17.03
N VAL A 36 3.39 -9.05 15.90
CA VAL A 36 4.79 -9.20 15.47
C VAL A 36 5.32 -7.90 14.91
N SER A 37 4.55 -7.24 14.06
CA SER A 37 4.86 -5.90 13.54
C SER A 37 3.61 -5.04 13.41
N ALA A 38 3.79 -3.73 13.44
CA ALA A 38 2.71 -2.75 13.33
C ALA A 38 3.18 -1.53 12.53
N PRO A 39 2.25 -0.70 12.01
CA PRO A 39 2.58 0.59 11.43
C PRO A 39 3.38 1.46 12.39
N PHE A 40 4.21 2.35 11.85
CA PHE A 40 4.98 3.31 12.66
C PHE A 40 4.05 4.24 13.44
N GLY A 41 4.44 4.59 14.67
CA GLY A 41 3.67 5.44 15.57
C GLY A 41 2.82 4.66 16.56
N SER A 42 1.75 5.27 17.06
CA SER A 42 0.95 4.77 18.18
C SER A 42 -0.11 3.71 17.79
N PHE A 43 -0.31 3.43 16.52
CA PHE A 43 -1.40 2.57 16.06
C PHE A 43 -1.38 1.17 16.70
N GLY A 44 -0.21 0.53 16.78
CA GLY A 44 -0.11 -0.81 17.38
C GLY A 44 -0.55 -0.85 18.85
N ALA A 45 -0.20 0.18 19.62
CA ALA A 45 -0.62 0.31 21.01
C ALA A 45 -2.12 0.62 21.13
N ALA A 46 -2.67 1.45 20.22
CA ALA A 46 -4.09 1.76 20.17
C ALA A 46 -4.92 0.52 19.80
N LEU A 47 -4.51 -0.26 18.81
CA LEU A 47 -5.14 -1.52 18.44
C LEU A 47 -5.17 -2.49 19.63
N ALA A 48 -4.06 -2.63 20.32
CA ALA A 48 -4.00 -3.47 21.51
C ALA A 48 -4.99 -3.02 22.59
N SER A 49 -5.10 -1.72 22.88
CA SER A 49 -6.08 -1.19 23.83
C SER A 49 -7.52 -1.49 23.43
N VAL A 50 -7.84 -1.39 22.13
CA VAL A 50 -9.17 -1.73 21.61
C VAL A 50 -9.45 -3.23 21.75
N LEU A 51 -8.50 -4.10 21.39
CA LEU A 51 -8.66 -5.55 21.51
C LEU A 51 -8.85 -5.98 22.98
N GLU A 52 -8.08 -5.39 23.91
CA GLU A 52 -8.20 -5.66 25.34
C GLU A 52 -9.52 -5.16 25.92
N SER A 53 -10.04 -4.02 25.47
CA SER A 53 -11.36 -3.54 25.87
C SER A 53 -12.49 -4.48 25.43
N ARG A 54 -12.22 -5.38 24.47
CA ARG A 54 -13.13 -6.43 23.99
C ARG A 54 -12.83 -7.81 24.59
N GLY A 55 -11.97 -7.88 25.62
CA GLY A 55 -11.66 -9.07 26.40
C GLY A 55 -10.49 -9.92 25.90
N ALA A 56 -9.74 -9.47 24.91
CA ALA A 56 -8.53 -10.15 24.46
C ALA A 56 -7.33 -9.89 25.37
N VAL A 57 -6.32 -10.76 25.28
CA VAL A 57 -4.97 -10.51 25.80
C VAL A 57 -4.05 -10.18 24.63
N VAL A 58 -3.25 -9.11 24.75
CA VAL A 58 -2.40 -8.66 23.63
C VAL A 58 -0.95 -8.53 24.07
N ASN A 59 -0.07 -9.15 23.29
CA ASN A 59 1.37 -8.99 23.41
C ASN A 59 1.97 -8.45 22.11
N ARG A 60 3.14 -7.81 22.20
CA ARG A 60 3.88 -7.33 21.03
C ARG A 60 5.33 -7.76 21.08
N MET A 61 5.84 -8.23 19.96
CA MET A 61 7.27 -8.44 19.77
C MET A 61 8.02 -7.10 19.65
N ILE A 62 9.12 -6.99 20.36
CA ILE A 62 10.00 -5.81 20.36
C ILE A 62 11.36 -6.26 19.79
N PHE A 63 11.59 -5.97 18.52
CA PHE A 63 12.81 -6.35 17.81
C PHE A 63 13.88 -5.25 17.80
N ASN A 64 13.49 -4.00 18.09
CA ASN A 64 14.39 -2.86 18.11
C ASN A 64 13.86 -1.73 19.00
N ALA A 65 14.69 -0.68 19.20
CA ALA A 65 14.33 0.43 20.07
C ALA A 65 13.14 1.27 19.56
N GLY A 66 12.91 1.32 18.24
CA GLY A 66 11.74 1.98 17.64
C GLY A 66 10.44 1.26 18.01
N ASP A 67 10.44 -0.08 18.02
CA ASP A 67 9.30 -0.87 18.50
C ASP A 67 9.02 -0.58 19.97
N ALA A 68 10.05 -0.56 20.81
CA ALA A 68 9.93 -0.23 22.24
C ALA A 68 9.35 1.18 22.44
N MET A 69 9.81 2.16 21.67
CA MET A 69 9.29 3.52 21.70
C MET A 69 7.80 3.59 21.34
N ASN A 70 7.38 2.86 20.32
CA ASN A 70 6.00 2.89 19.85
C ASN A 70 5.04 2.06 20.72
N TRP A 71 5.58 1.17 21.56
CA TRP A 71 4.73 0.32 22.42
C TRP A 71 4.42 0.96 23.78
N ARG A 72 5.41 1.40 24.54
CA ARG A 72 5.35 2.11 25.85
C ARG A 72 4.21 1.67 26.79
N ARG A 73 3.93 0.36 26.84
CA ARG A 73 2.88 -0.26 27.67
C ARG A 73 3.30 -1.68 28.07
N PRO A 74 2.64 -2.35 29.05
CA PRO A 74 2.86 -3.76 29.37
C PRO A 74 2.63 -4.70 28.17
N GLY A 75 3.14 -5.92 28.26
CA GLY A 75 2.95 -6.97 27.25
C GLY A 75 3.94 -6.92 26.08
N GLY A 76 5.01 -6.10 26.17
CA GLY A 76 6.12 -6.15 25.21
C GLY A 76 7.03 -7.35 25.48
N LEU A 77 7.25 -8.18 24.45
CA LEU A 77 8.15 -9.34 24.45
C LEU A 77 9.43 -8.97 23.69
N VAL A 78 10.52 -8.74 24.42
CA VAL A 78 11.80 -8.31 23.83
C VAL A 78 12.50 -9.50 23.21
N PHE A 79 12.82 -9.40 21.91
CA PHE A 79 13.59 -10.39 21.16
C PHE A 79 14.91 -9.78 20.68
N LYS A 80 16.03 -10.35 21.13
CA LYS A 80 17.39 -9.84 20.83
C LYS A 80 18.24 -10.82 20.00
N ASP A 81 17.71 -12.02 19.76
CA ASP A 81 18.41 -13.04 18.99
C ASP A 81 18.38 -12.77 17.48
N THR A 82 18.96 -13.66 16.71
CA THR A 82 19.06 -13.52 15.27
C THR A 82 17.71 -13.77 14.57
N ALA A 83 17.57 -13.28 13.35
CA ALA A 83 16.42 -13.60 12.50
C ALA A 83 16.30 -15.11 12.21
N LYS A 84 17.42 -15.86 12.23
CA LYS A 84 17.39 -17.32 12.13
C LYS A 84 16.76 -17.95 13.38
N SER A 85 17.19 -17.53 14.57
CA SER A 85 16.59 -17.99 15.84
C SER A 85 15.10 -17.69 15.93
N TRP A 86 14.66 -16.55 15.36
CA TRP A 86 13.23 -16.23 15.24
C TRP A 86 12.48 -17.27 14.39
N SER A 87 12.99 -17.57 13.20
CA SER A 87 12.37 -18.55 12.29
C SER A 87 12.34 -19.95 12.90
N ASP A 88 13.43 -20.37 13.51
CA ASP A 88 13.56 -21.72 14.12
C ASP A 88 12.66 -21.86 15.38
N GLY A 89 12.49 -20.78 16.16
CA GLY A 89 11.70 -20.80 17.40
C GLY A 89 10.24 -20.36 17.23
N LEU A 90 9.82 -19.98 16.03
CA LEU A 90 8.51 -19.33 15.79
C LEU A 90 7.32 -20.14 16.30
N ALA A 91 7.27 -21.44 16.01
CA ALA A 91 6.18 -22.31 16.45
C ALA A 91 6.03 -22.32 17.98
N HIS A 92 7.15 -22.34 18.70
CA HIS A 92 7.14 -22.28 20.16
C HIS A 92 6.71 -20.91 20.69
N ILE A 93 7.21 -19.82 20.07
CA ILE A 93 6.85 -18.45 20.48
C ILE A 93 5.35 -18.19 20.27
N VAL A 94 4.77 -18.74 19.22
CA VAL A 94 3.36 -18.53 18.84
C VAL A 94 2.41 -19.49 19.54
N ALA A 95 2.89 -20.57 20.15
CA ALA A 95 2.07 -21.66 20.67
C ALA A 95 0.94 -21.24 21.62
N ASP A 96 1.15 -20.16 22.39
CA ASP A 96 0.18 -19.63 23.35
C ASP A 96 -0.77 -18.59 22.77
N PHE A 97 -0.68 -18.29 21.47
CA PHE A 97 -1.48 -17.25 20.83
C PHE A 97 -2.49 -17.87 19.86
N SER A 98 -3.72 -17.35 19.89
CA SER A 98 -4.76 -17.70 18.92
C SER A 98 -4.68 -16.90 17.62
N ASP A 99 -4.01 -15.74 17.68
CA ASP A 99 -3.96 -14.77 16.60
C ASP A 99 -2.59 -14.09 16.53
N VAL A 100 -2.04 -14.01 15.33
CA VAL A 100 -0.76 -13.34 15.04
C VAL A 100 -1.01 -12.22 14.03
N ILE A 101 -0.53 -11.02 14.34
CA ILE A 101 -0.70 -9.83 13.48
C ILE A 101 0.67 -9.40 12.94
N VAL A 102 0.76 -9.26 11.63
CA VAL A 102 1.91 -8.66 10.94
C VAL A 102 1.47 -7.45 10.12
N PHE A 103 2.36 -6.48 9.93
CA PHE A 103 2.15 -5.33 9.06
C PHE A 103 2.99 -5.47 7.79
N GLY A 104 2.32 -5.69 6.68
CA GLY A 104 2.94 -5.99 5.40
C GLY A 104 3.64 -7.35 5.36
N GLU A 105 4.08 -7.73 4.18
CA GLU A 105 4.78 -9.01 3.93
C GLU A 105 6.30 -8.86 3.91
N ALA A 106 6.79 -7.62 4.04
CA ALA A 106 8.22 -7.33 4.01
C ALA A 106 8.94 -7.71 5.30
N GLY A 107 10.23 -7.93 5.17
CA GLY A 107 11.09 -8.19 6.31
C GLY A 107 11.15 -9.65 6.76
N THR A 108 12.26 -10.01 7.35
CA THR A 108 12.58 -11.39 7.71
C THR A 108 11.62 -11.95 8.75
N TYR A 109 11.24 -11.13 9.73
CA TYR A 109 10.34 -11.56 10.82
C TYR A 109 8.92 -11.84 10.32
N ASN A 110 8.33 -10.94 9.51
CA ASN A 110 7.00 -11.13 8.93
C ASN A 110 6.99 -12.32 7.95
N ARG A 111 8.02 -12.45 7.11
CA ARG A 111 8.12 -13.56 6.15
C ARG A 111 8.18 -14.92 6.84
N ALA A 112 8.86 -15.03 7.98
CA ALA A 112 8.88 -16.26 8.74
C ALA A 112 7.48 -16.66 9.23
N VAL A 113 6.69 -15.68 9.74
CA VAL A 113 5.30 -15.90 10.15
C VAL A 113 4.45 -16.34 8.97
N LEU A 114 4.53 -15.64 7.85
CA LEU A 114 3.72 -15.94 6.65
C LEU A 114 4.08 -17.28 6.02
N ALA A 115 5.38 -17.64 6.01
CA ALA A 115 5.82 -18.95 5.51
C ALA A 115 5.34 -20.12 6.38
N ALA A 116 5.09 -19.89 7.66
CA ALA A 116 4.59 -20.89 8.59
C ALA A 116 3.06 -20.83 8.81
N ALA A 117 2.36 -19.87 8.17
CA ALA A 117 0.95 -19.57 8.47
C ALA A 117 0.02 -20.78 8.45
N ASP A 118 0.22 -21.70 7.50
CA ASP A 118 -0.61 -22.90 7.36
C ASP A 118 -0.27 -23.99 8.38
N THR A 119 0.86 -23.88 9.08
CA THR A 119 1.33 -24.87 10.08
C THR A 119 1.22 -24.36 11.52
N LEU A 120 1.01 -23.05 11.69
CA LEU A 120 0.79 -22.44 13.01
C LEU A 120 -0.63 -22.74 13.49
N ASN A 121 -0.76 -23.10 14.76
CA ASN A 121 -2.08 -23.24 15.40
C ASN A 121 -2.62 -21.85 15.82
N ALA A 122 -2.51 -20.87 14.94
CA ALA A 122 -2.94 -19.48 15.16
C ALA A 122 -3.42 -18.86 13.84
N ARG A 123 -4.40 -17.97 13.94
CA ARG A 123 -4.85 -17.17 12.79
C ARG A 123 -3.83 -16.08 12.48
N VAL A 124 -3.28 -16.08 11.28
CA VAL A 124 -2.32 -15.06 10.84
C VAL A 124 -3.06 -13.94 10.11
N TRP A 125 -2.96 -12.73 10.62
CA TRP A 125 -3.56 -11.52 10.08
C TRP A 125 -2.50 -10.61 9.50
N VAL A 126 -2.71 -10.16 8.27
CA VAL A 126 -1.85 -9.19 7.60
C VAL A 126 -2.57 -7.87 7.50
N LEU A 127 -2.00 -6.83 8.11
CA LEU A 127 -2.44 -5.45 7.94
C LEU A 127 -1.56 -4.79 6.89
N GLU A 128 -2.16 -3.98 6.00
CA GLU A 128 -1.44 -3.24 4.97
C GLU A 128 -2.18 -1.94 4.65
N ASN A 129 -1.53 -1.01 3.96
CA ASN A 129 -2.22 0.15 3.39
C ASN A 129 -3.31 -0.31 2.42
N GLY A 130 -4.43 0.41 2.41
CA GLY A 130 -5.59 0.02 1.63
C GLY A 130 -5.33 -0.10 0.13
N TYR A 131 -6.08 -0.96 -0.52
CA TYR A 131 -6.10 -1.09 -1.97
C TYR A 131 -6.73 0.14 -2.64
N PHE A 132 -7.79 0.67 -2.03
CA PHE A 132 -8.48 1.89 -2.50
C PHE A 132 -8.12 3.08 -1.60
N ARG A 133 -6.93 3.65 -1.82
CA ARG A 133 -6.42 4.79 -1.05
C ARG A 133 -7.13 6.10 -1.37
N PRO A 134 -7.15 7.08 -0.42
CA PRO A 134 -6.40 7.13 0.85
C PRO A 134 -7.15 6.57 2.07
N ASP A 135 -8.46 6.35 2.00
CA ASP A 135 -9.37 6.25 3.14
C ASP A 135 -9.61 4.81 3.62
N TRP A 136 -8.83 3.85 3.13
CA TRP A 136 -8.94 2.45 3.46
C TRP A 136 -7.62 1.87 3.96
N VAL A 137 -7.71 0.86 4.83
CA VAL A 137 -6.63 -0.05 5.20
C VAL A 137 -7.04 -1.48 4.90
N THR A 138 -6.07 -2.34 4.60
CA THR A 138 -6.29 -3.74 4.26
C THR A 138 -6.10 -4.63 5.49
N VAL A 139 -6.99 -5.62 5.64
CA VAL A 139 -6.93 -6.68 6.64
C VAL A 139 -7.27 -8.01 5.96
N GLU A 140 -6.29 -8.89 5.83
CA GLU A 140 -6.50 -10.22 5.21
C GLU A 140 -5.87 -11.33 6.04
N ARG A 141 -6.24 -12.58 5.74
CA ARG A 141 -5.68 -13.79 6.33
C ARG A 141 -4.52 -14.29 5.46
N ASN A 142 -3.42 -14.65 6.08
CA ASN A 142 -2.27 -15.38 5.52
C ASN A 142 -1.50 -14.65 4.40
N GLY A 143 -1.97 -13.51 3.89
CA GLY A 143 -1.29 -12.77 2.82
C GLY A 143 -2.10 -11.58 2.32
N VAL A 144 -1.45 -10.69 1.57
CA VAL A 144 -2.03 -9.51 0.91
C VAL A 144 -1.41 -9.34 -0.47
N ASN A 145 -1.91 -8.44 -1.30
CA ASN A 145 -1.37 -8.14 -2.63
C ASN A 145 -1.19 -9.39 -3.51
N GLY A 146 0.03 -9.75 -3.88
CA GLY A 146 0.32 -10.95 -4.66
C GLY A 146 0.02 -12.27 -3.94
N SER A 147 -0.01 -12.28 -2.59
CA SER A 147 -0.42 -13.43 -1.77
C SER A 147 -1.88 -13.36 -1.30
N SER A 148 -2.65 -12.36 -1.75
CA SER A 148 -4.06 -12.23 -1.37
C SER A 148 -4.86 -13.47 -1.79
N ALA A 149 -5.76 -13.91 -0.90
CA ALA A 149 -6.72 -14.99 -1.19
C ALA A 149 -7.95 -14.50 -1.98
N LEU A 150 -8.02 -13.23 -2.34
CA LEU A 150 -9.09 -12.68 -3.18
C LEU A 150 -9.12 -13.39 -4.54
N PRO A 151 -10.31 -13.72 -5.07
CA PRO A 151 -10.44 -14.40 -6.36
C PRO A 151 -9.76 -13.66 -7.50
N ARG A 152 -9.11 -14.38 -8.40
CA ARG A 152 -8.43 -13.85 -9.59
C ARG A 152 -9.16 -14.24 -10.88
N PHE A 153 -10.49 -14.25 -10.82
CA PHE A 153 -11.36 -14.59 -11.93
C PHE A 153 -12.73 -13.94 -11.75
N ARG A 154 -13.42 -13.74 -12.87
CA ARG A 154 -14.70 -13.00 -12.96
C ARG A 154 -15.78 -13.54 -12.02
N ASP A 155 -15.97 -14.85 -11.97
CA ASP A 155 -17.07 -15.47 -11.21
C ASP A 155 -16.84 -15.46 -9.69
N GLY A 156 -15.62 -15.12 -9.24
CA GLY A 156 -15.33 -14.87 -7.84
C GLY A 156 -15.99 -13.61 -7.28
N TYR A 157 -16.61 -12.79 -8.15
CA TYR A 157 -17.30 -11.55 -7.81
C TYR A 157 -18.76 -11.57 -8.28
N PRO A 158 -19.63 -12.41 -7.66
CA PRO A 158 -21.01 -12.60 -8.09
C PRO A 158 -21.90 -11.40 -7.83
N GLU A 159 -23.09 -11.42 -8.47
CA GLU A 159 -24.19 -10.51 -8.17
C GLU A 159 -25.16 -11.17 -7.17
N PRO A 160 -25.83 -10.36 -6.32
CA PRO A 160 -25.68 -8.92 -6.17
C PRO A 160 -24.35 -8.55 -5.47
N ALA A 161 -23.75 -7.44 -5.87
CA ALA A 161 -22.58 -6.92 -5.19
C ALA A 161 -22.88 -6.58 -3.72
N PRO A 162 -21.97 -6.86 -2.77
CA PRO A 162 -22.19 -6.50 -1.37
C PRO A 162 -22.31 -4.98 -1.21
N LYS A 163 -23.20 -4.57 -0.30
CA LYS A 163 -23.31 -3.16 0.08
C LYS A 163 -22.18 -2.80 1.04
N PHE A 164 -21.57 -1.66 0.83
CA PHE A 164 -20.61 -1.07 1.75
C PHE A 164 -20.90 0.42 1.91
N LEU A 165 -20.49 0.99 3.02
CA LEU A 165 -20.56 2.44 3.23
C LEU A 165 -19.40 3.11 2.50
N GLU A 166 -19.68 4.24 1.83
CA GLU A 166 -18.61 5.08 1.30
C GLU A 166 -17.71 5.54 2.45
N PRO A 167 -16.38 5.62 2.23
CA PRO A 167 -15.46 5.91 3.30
C PRO A 167 -15.62 7.34 3.81
N VAL A 168 -15.47 7.50 5.11
CA VAL A 168 -15.24 8.82 5.71
C VAL A 168 -13.80 9.22 5.41
N ALA A 169 -13.59 10.43 4.90
CA ALA A 169 -12.27 10.94 4.58
C ALA A 169 -11.38 11.03 5.82
N VAL A 170 -10.19 10.46 5.77
CA VAL A 170 -9.29 10.34 6.92
C VAL A 170 -8.36 11.55 7.15
N GLY A 171 -8.39 12.56 6.29
CA GLY A 171 -7.58 13.78 6.45
C GLY A 171 -6.17 13.72 5.86
N LYS A 172 -5.24 14.49 6.43
CA LYS A 172 -3.88 14.68 5.88
C LYS A 172 -2.88 13.66 6.45
N ILE A 173 -2.77 12.52 5.82
CA ILE A 173 -1.94 11.39 6.28
C ILE A 173 -0.43 11.67 6.23
N LEU A 174 0.05 12.30 5.14
CA LEU A 174 1.49 12.37 4.83
C LEU A 174 2.34 13.03 5.92
N PRO A 175 1.96 14.17 6.53
CA PRO A 175 2.76 14.78 7.58
C PRO A 175 2.94 13.86 8.80
N HIS A 176 1.87 13.20 9.24
CA HIS A 176 1.90 12.27 10.38
C HIS A 176 2.69 11.01 10.07
N HIS A 177 2.56 10.48 8.84
CA HIS A 177 3.36 9.34 8.38
C HIS A 177 4.86 9.66 8.39
N VAL A 178 5.26 10.82 7.84
CA VAL A 178 6.66 11.26 7.81
C VAL A 178 7.19 11.46 9.23
N ALA A 179 6.42 12.08 10.13
CA ALA A 179 6.82 12.26 11.53
C ALA A 179 7.03 10.91 12.23
N ASN A 180 6.08 10.00 12.10
CA ASN A 180 6.14 8.67 12.73
C ASN A 180 7.32 7.83 12.22
N ILE A 181 7.54 7.76 10.91
CA ILE A 181 8.66 7.00 10.33
C ILE A 181 10.01 7.60 10.71
N SER A 182 10.12 8.95 10.74
CA SER A 182 11.36 9.64 11.12
C SER A 182 11.70 9.41 12.59
N ALA A 183 10.74 9.57 13.50
CA ALA A 183 10.92 9.30 14.92
C ALA A 183 11.33 7.84 15.17
N TYR A 184 10.62 6.88 14.54
CA TYR A 184 10.91 5.45 14.67
C TYR A 184 12.36 5.13 14.26
N HIS A 185 12.79 5.57 13.08
CA HIS A 185 14.12 5.23 12.58
C HIS A 185 15.24 5.96 13.34
N THR A 186 15.00 7.18 13.82
CA THR A 186 15.95 7.88 14.68
C THR A 186 16.22 7.09 15.95
N VAL A 187 15.17 6.64 16.65
CA VAL A 187 15.29 5.86 17.87
C VAL A 187 15.84 4.45 17.59
N GLN A 188 15.45 3.82 16.47
CA GLN A 188 16.01 2.53 16.03
C GLN A 188 17.53 2.61 15.85
N VAL A 189 18.01 3.63 15.15
CA VAL A 189 19.46 3.83 14.92
C VAL A 189 20.19 4.11 16.22
N ALA A 190 19.66 5.04 17.05
CA ALA A 190 20.26 5.36 18.34
C ALA A 190 20.31 4.16 19.32
N GLY A 191 19.29 3.30 19.28
CA GLY A 191 19.20 2.12 20.13
C GLY A 191 19.82 0.85 19.56
N LYS A 192 20.56 0.92 18.45
CA LYS A 192 21.14 -0.26 17.75
C LYS A 192 21.99 -1.14 18.69
N ALA A 193 22.75 -0.54 19.61
CA ALA A 193 23.59 -1.28 20.55
C ALA A 193 22.79 -2.21 21.48
N PHE A 194 21.53 -1.91 21.76
CA PHE A 194 20.66 -2.74 22.59
C PHE A 194 20.00 -3.89 21.84
N PHE A 195 20.05 -3.85 20.48
CA PHE A 195 19.45 -4.83 19.58
C PHE A 195 20.44 -5.16 18.43
N PRO A 196 21.60 -5.76 18.74
CA PRO A 196 22.69 -5.92 17.78
C PRO A 196 22.35 -6.86 16.62
N ASN A 197 21.45 -7.82 16.83
CA ASN A 197 21.07 -8.85 15.84
C ASN A 197 19.83 -8.48 15.03
N TYR A 198 19.26 -7.28 15.23
CA TYR A 198 18.07 -6.85 14.48
C TYR A 198 18.35 -6.72 12.98
N THR A 199 17.52 -7.37 12.20
CA THR A 199 17.54 -7.31 10.74
C THR A 199 16.43 -6.40 10.22
N ALA A 200 16.77 -5.27 9.63
CA ALA A 200 15.79 -4.33 9.08
C ALA A 200 15.10 -4.90 7.84
N PRO A 201 13.81 -4.61 7.62
CA PRO A 201 13.04 -5.12 6.48
C PRO A 201 13.37 -4.46 5.14
N TYR A 202 14.30 -3.53 5.10
CA TYR A 202 14.58 -2.68 3.95
C TYR A 202 15.83 -3.12 3.20
N VAL A 203 15.78 -3.05 1.88
CA VAL A 203 16.95 -3.24 0.99
C VAL A 203 18.00 -2.16 1.24
N PHE A 204 17.55 -0.92 1.44
CA PHE A 204 18.41 0.22 1.74
C PHE A 204 18.31 0.62 3.22
N SER A 205 19.42 0.92 3.85
CA SER A 205 19.41 1.38 5.23
C SER A 205 18.56 2.65 5.41
N PRO A 206 17.92 2.85 6.58
CA PRO A 206 17.10 4.04 6.84
C PRO A 206 17.86 5.35 6.62
N LEU A 207 19.13 5.41 6.98
CA LEU A 207 19.98 6.58 6.76
C LEU A 207 20.17 6.90 5.27
N LYS A 208 20.45 5.87 4.44
CA LYS A 208 20.57 6.05 2.99
C LYS A 208 19.27 6.56 2.38
N GLN A 209 18.13 6.02 2.83
CA GLN A 209 16.80 6.47 2.38
C GLN A 209 16.53 7.92 2.78
N CYS A 210 16.82 8.31 4.03
CA CYS A 210 16.68 9.69 4.50
C CYS A 210 17.51 10.67 3.67
N LEU A 211 18.81 10.38 3.47
CA LEU A 211 19.67 11.19 2.62
C LEU A 211 19.20 11.24 1.17
N GLY A 212 18.67 10.13 0.65
CA GLY A 212 18.07 10.05 -0.67
C GLY A 212 16.87 10.99 -0.81
N HIS A 213 15.94 10.95 0.15
CA HIS A 213 14.79 11.86 0.17
C HIS A 213 15.22 13.32 0.24
N ILE A 214 16.14 13.68 1.14
CA ILE A 214 16.65 15.05 1.25
C ILE A 214 17.23 15.51 -0.10
N ARG A 215 18.14 14.71 -0.69
CA ARG A 215 18.74 15.03 -1.99
C ARG A 215 17.68 15.19 -3.09
N ARG A 216 16.68 14.30 -3.13
CA ARG A 216 15.59 14.37 -4.11
C ARG A 216 14.76 15.63 -3.94
N TYR A 217 14.28 15.94 -2.74
CA TYR A 217 13.46 17.13 -2.51
C TYR A 217 14.23 18.42 -2.75
N VAL A 218 15.49 18.50 -2.34
CA VAL A 218 16.38 19.61 -2.70
C VAL A 218 16.52 19.74 -4.21
N SER A 219 16.78 18.65 -4.90
CA SER A 219 16.88 18.65 -6.37
C SER A 219 15.57 19.09 -7.04
N LEU A 220 14.41 18.68 -6.52
CA LEU A 220 13.11 19.10 -7.05
C LEU A 220 12.85 20.61 -6.81
N ALA A 221 13.26 21.16 -5.66
CA ALA A 221 13.11 22.58 -5.33
C ALA A 221 13.94 23.49 -6.26
N PHE A 222 15.11 23.02 -6.75
CA PHE A 222 15.98 23.78 -7.66
C PHE A 222 15.72 23.50 -9.14
N ARG A 223 14.90 22.51 -9.48
CA ARG A 223 14.49 22.26 -10.88
C ARG A 223 13.40 23.23 -11.30
N ARG A 224 13.37 23.54 -12.60
CA ARG A 224 12.18 24.18 -13.17
C ARG A 224 10.98 23.29 -12.91
N PRO A 225 9.81 23.83 -12.52
CA PRO A 225 8.61 23.06 -12.34
C PRO A 225 8.34 22.21 -13.57
N GLU A 226 8.29 20.90 -13.38
CA GLU A 226 7.88 20.00 -14.46
C GLU A 226 6.40 20.20 -14.69
N ASN A 227 6.03 20.25 -15.95
CA ASN A 227 4.64 20.25 -16.27
C ASN A 227 4.10 18.83 -16.12
N CYS A 228 3.49 18.57 -14.96
CA CYS A 228 2.85 17.31 -14.62
C CYS A 228 1.32 17.38 -14.82
N ASP A 229 0.83 18.47 -15.40
CA ASP A 229 -0.59 18.64 -15.72
C ASP A 229 -1.02 17.71 -16.85
N ALA A 230 -2.11 16.97 -16.64
CA ALA A 230 -2.57 15.97 -17.57
C ALA A 230 -3.01 16.57 -18.92
N ASP A 231 -3.64 17.73 -18.90
CA ASP A 231 -4.13 18.37 -20.12
C ASP A 231 -2.97 18.92 -20.97
N ILE A 232 -1.93 19.45 -20.32
CA ILE A 232 -0.73 19.90 -21.03
C ILE A 232 0.09 18.71 -21.56
N ILE A 233 0.14 17.60 -20.84
CA ILE A 233 0.76 16.37 -21.36
C ILE A 233 -0.02 15.88 -22.60
N ARG A 234 -1.35 15.83 -22.51
CA ARG A 234 -2.22 15.42 -23.62
C ARG A 234 -2.12 16.36 -24.84
N ALA A 235 -1.95 17.66 -24.61
CA ALA A 235 -1.76 18.61 -25.71
C ALA A 235 -0.51 18.35 -26.57
N LYS A 236 0.46 17.55 -26.06
CA LYS A 236 1.63 17.08 -26.82
C LYS A 236 1.35 15.84 -27.67
N GLY A 237 0.19 15.21 -27.49
CA GLY A 237 -0.23 13.96 -28.16
C GLY A 237 -0.87 12.98 -27.18
N GLU A 238 -1.57 11.99 -27.72
CA GLU A 238 -2.12 10.90 -26.92
C GLU A 238 -1.00 10.09 -26.23
N PHE A 239 -1.27 9.58 -25.03
CA PHE A 239 -0.21 8.97 -24.25
C PHE A 239 -0.67 7.76 -23.43
N PHE A 240 0.28 6.86 -23.19
CA PHE A 240 0.22 5.80 -22.20
C PHE A 240 1.00 6.21 -20.94
N ILE A 241 0.65 5.61 -19.79
CA ILE A 241 1.35 5.83 -18.54
C ILE A 241 2.10 4.55 -18.14
N ALA A 242 3.36 4.66 -17.74
CA ALA A 242 4.08 3.62 -17.02
C ALA A 242 4.28 4.09 -15.58
N CYS A 243 3.59 3.46 -14.62
CA CYS A 243 3.72 3.80 -13.20
C CYS A 243 4.83 2.98 -12.54
N LEU A 244 5.83 3.68 -12.01
CA LEU A 244 6.91 3.06 -11.24
C LEU A 244 6.49 2.81 -9.80
N GLN A 245 7.05 1.77 -9.20
CA GLN A 245 6.98 1.50 -7.78
C GLN A 245 8.19 2.15 -7.08
N ARG A 246 8.10 2.26 -5.75
CA ARG A 246 9.23 2.68 -4.95
C ARG A 246 10.38 1.70 -5.14
N GLU A 247 11.60 2.22 -5.34
CA GLU A 247 12.78 1.36 -5.46
C GLU A 247 13.01 0.57 -4.17
N GLY A 248 13.22 -0.74 -4.28
CA GLY A 248 13.31 -1.65 -3.14
C GLY A 248 11.96 -1.98 -2.48
N ASP A 249 10.83 -1.70 -3.15
CA ASP A 249 9.52 -2.11 -2.69
C ASP A 249 9.41 -3.65 -2.62
N ALA A 250 8.82 -4.16 -1.54
CA ALA A 250 8.67 -5.61 -1.35
C ALA A 250 7.81 -6.27 -2.45
N GLN A 251 6.81 -5.55 -2.95
CA GLN A 251 5.94 -6.04 -4.03
C GLN A 251 6.71 -6.16 -5.35
N LEU A 252 7.58 -5.18 -5.64
CA LEU A 252 8.48 -5.24 -6.80
C LEU A 252 9.44 -6.43 -6.71
N LEU A 253 9.99 -6.68 -5.53
CA LEU A 253 11.00 -7.72 -5.34
C LEU A 253 10.43 -9.14 -5.28
N ARG A 254 9.19 -9.31 -4.82
CA ARG A 254 8.61 -10.63 -4.54
C ARG A 254 7.66 -11.11 -5.62
N TYR A 255 6.86 -10.21 -6.19
CA TYR A 255 5.76 -10.52 -7.09
C TYR A 255 5.98 -9.97 -8.50
N SER A 256 7.26 -9.85 -8.90
CA SER A 256 7.67 -9.37 -10.20
C SER A 256 8.71 -10.29 -10.81
N ARG A 257 8.67 -10.43 -12.12
CA ARG A 257 9.77 -11.02 -12.90
C ARG A 257 10.94 -10.06 -13.12
N TYR A 258 10.74 -8.78 -12.77
CA TYR A 258 11.76 -7.75 -12.91
C TYR A 258 12.48 -7.54 -11.58
N ALA A 259 13.81 -7.53 -11.60
CA ALA A 259 14.62 -7.37 -10.41
C ALA A 259 14.50 -5.96 -9.78
N ASP A 260 14.24 -4.95 -10.60
CA ASP A 260 14.16 -3.54 -10.21
C ASP A 260 13.35 -2.72 -11.24
N ASN A 261 13.16 -1.42 -10.97
CA ASN A 261 12.49 -0.51 -11.90
C ASN A 261 13.27 -0.32 -13.21
N ARG A 262 14.58 -0.51 -13.23
CA ARG A 262 15.38 -0.42 -14.46
C ARG A 262 15.03 -1.55 -15.42
N ALA A 263 14.96 -2.78 -14.92
CA ALA A 263 14.57 -3.95 -15.72
C ALA A 263 13.14 -3.81 -16.27
N PHE A 264 12.21 -3.32 -15.43
CA PHE A 264 10.83 -3.01 -15.84
C PHE A 264 10.82 -1.94 -16.96
N LEU A 265 11.50 -0.80 -16.77
CA LEU A 265 11.58 0.26 -17.77
C LEU A 265 12.22 -0.21 -19.08
N THR A 266 13.25 -1.05 -19.00
CA THR A 266 13.90 -1.61 -20.21
C THR A 266 12.89 -2.40 -21.03
N ALA A 267 12.10 -3.27 -20.42
CA ALA A 267 11.08 -4.05 -21.11
C ALA A 267 9.96 -3.16 -21.70
N VAL A 268 9.45 -2.22 -20.90
CA VAL A 268 8.35 -1.33 -21.31
C VAL A 268 8.76 -0.42 -22.45
N ILE A 269 9.92 0.24 -22.36
CA ILE A 269 10.41 1.18 -23.40
C ILE A 269 10.79 0.45 -24.69
N ALA A 270 11.39 -0.73 -24.59
CA ALA A 270 11.71 -1.53 -25.77
C ALA A 270 10.45 -1.98 -26.52
N SER A 271 9.44 -2.48 -25.80
CA SER A 271 8.14 -2.86 -26.40
C SER A 271 7.43 -1.63 -27.01
N PHE A 272 7.41 -0.51 -26.29
CA PHE A 272 6.81 0.74 -26.79
C PHE A 272 7.51 1.23 -28.07
N ALA A 273 8.83 1.18 -28.12
CA ALA A 273 9.59 1.56 -29.30
C ALA A 273 9.27 0.71 -30.54
N ALA A 274 9.08 -0.58 -30.30
CA ALA A 274 8.88 -1.55 -31.39
C ALA A 274 7.43 -1.60 -31.90
N LYS A 275 6.43 -1.28 -31.07
CA LYS A 275 5.03 -1.63 -31.33
C LYS A 275 4.01 -0.51 -31.14
N ALA A 276 4.35 0.55 -30.40
CA ALA A 276 3.39 1.63 -30.18
C ALA A 276 3.21 2.51 -31.43
N PRO A 277 1.98 2.98 -31.72
CA PRO A 277 1.73 3.94 -32.81
C PRO A 277 2.66 5.15 -32.72
N LEU A 278 3.13 5.63 -33.86
CA LEU A 278 4.18 6.66 -33.93
C LEU A 278 3.78 8.00 -33.30
N GLU A 279 2.49 8.31 -33.35
CA GLU A 279 1.89 9.53 -32.79
C GLU A 279 1.72 9.48 -31.27
N THR A 280 1.82 8.29 -30.65
CA THR A 280 1.61 8.15 -29.21
C THR A 280 2.88 8.43 -28.39
N ARG A 281 2.70 8.76 -27.14
CA ARG A 281 3.75 9.09 -26.17
C ARG A 281 3.71 8.13 -24.98
N LEU A 282 4.82 7.99 -24.29
CA LEU A 282 4.91 7.25 -23.01
C LEU A 282 5.27 8.22 -21.88
N VAL A 283 4.43 8.31 -20.88
CA VAL A 283 4.66 9.10 -19.66
C VAL A 283 5.07 8.15 -18.55
N VAL A 284 6.32 8.20 -18.17
CA VAL A 284 6.86 7.43 -17.02
C VAL A 284 6.63 8.25 -15.75
N LYS A 285 5.75 7.76 -14.88
CA LYS A 285 5.41 8.41 -13.62
C LYS A 285 6.15 7.80 -12.46
N ASN A 286 6.99 8.62 -11.79
CA ASN A 286 7.70 8.19 -10.60
C ASN A 286 6.78 8.00 -9.39
N HIS A 287 7.19 7.13 -8.48
CA HIS A 287 6.47 6.96 -7.21
C HIS A 287 6.71 8.19 -6.30
N PRO A 288 5.66 8.77 -5.69
CA PRO A 288 5.82 9.99 -4.87
C PRO A 288 6.75 9.80 -3.67
N LEU A 289 6.79 8.60 -3.08
CA LEU A 289 7.63 8.24 -1.94
C LEU A 289 8.93 7.51 -2.34
N ASP A 290 9.34 7.58 -3.60
CA ASP A 290 10.64 7.01 -4.01
C ASP A 290 11.79 7.78 -3.34
N PRO A 291 12.79 7.11 -2.73
CA PRO A 291 13.89 7.79 -2.06
C PRO A 291 14.91 8.43 -3.01
N GLY A 292 14.80 8.24 -4.32
CA GLY A 292 15.73 8.79 -5.32
C GLY A 292 17.14 8.23 -5.22
N LEU A 293 17.30 7.02 -4.71
CA LEU A 293 18.60 6.34 -4.63
C LEU A 293 19.10 5.88 -5.99
N VAL A 294 18.17 5.54 -6.87
CA VAL A 294 18.43 5.31 -8.31
C VAL A 294 17.88 6.51 -9.07
N ASN A 295 18.67 7.06 -9.98
CA ASN A 295 18.22 8.16 -10.84
C ASN A 295 17.35 7.61 -11.98
N LEU A 296 16.07 7.28 -11.66
CA LEU A 296 15.14 6.68 -12.61
C LEU A 296 14.81 7.58 -13.80
N ARG A 297 14.89 8.92 -13.63
CA ARG A 297 14.81 9.86 -14.74
C ARG A 297 15.95 9.64 -15.75
N ALA A 298 17.19 9.61 -15.28
CA ALA A 298 18.33 9.41 -16.17
C ALA A 298 18.28 8.03 -16.85
N VAL A 299 17.84 7.00 -16.13
CA VAL A 299 17.61 5.66 -16.70
C VAL A 299 16.56 5.72 -17.80
N THR A 300 15.41 6.35 -17.56
CA THR A 300 14.32 6.49 -18.54
C THR A 300 14.78 7.23 -19.79
N MET A 301 15.40 8.39 -19.61
CA MET A 301 15.84 9.22 -20.76
C MET A 301 16.91 8.52 -21.59
N ARG A 302 17.85 7.84 -20.94
CA ARG A 302 18.88 7.05 -21.65
C ARG A 302 18.27 5.91 -22.46
N LEU A 303 17.32 5.17 -21.88
CA LEU A 303 16.60 4.12 -22.61
C LEU A 303 15.80 4.70 -23.80
N ALA A 304 15.15 5.84 -23.60
CA ALA A 304 14.42 6.52 -24.65
C ALA A 304 15.36 6.94 -25.82
N GLU A 305 16.53 7.49 -25.50
CA GLU A 305 17.54 7.83 -26.50
C GLU A 305 18.04 6.61 -27.27
N MET A 306 18.37 5.53 -26.57
CA MET A 306 18.82 4.27 -27.18
C MET A 306 17.81 3.67 -28.17
N HIS A 307 16.52 3.91 -27.96
CA HIS A 307 15.43 3.43 -28.80
C HIS A 307 14.90 4.50 -29.77
N GLY A 308 15.51 5.67 -29.90
CA GLY A 308 15.08 6.75 -30.78
C GLY A 308 13.78 7.45 -30.32
N LEU A 309 13.43 7.35 -29.04
CA LEU A 309 12.19 7.86 -28.45
C LEU A 309 12.36 9.17 -27.67
N ALA A 310 13.48 9.89 -27.81
CA ALA A 310 13.78 11.09 -27.01
C ALA A 310 12.68 12.16 -26.99
N ARG A 311 11.85 12.22 -28.05
CA ARG A 311 10.73 13.16 -28.16
C ARG A 311 9.36 12.54 -27.78
N ARG A 312 9.30 11.23 -27.54
CA ARG A 312 8.07 10.49 -27.28
C ARG A 312 7.97 9.96 -25.85
N VAL A 313 9.02 10.07 -25.04
CA VAL A 313 9.04 9.62 -23.63
C VAL A 313 9.21 10.82 -22.73
N ASP A 314 8.28 11.00 -21.81
CA ASP A 314 8.35 11.98 -20.73
C ASP A 314 8.55 11.26 -19.38
N PHE A 315 9.34 11.83 -18.48
CA PHE A 315 9.43 11.38 -17.09
C PHE A 315 8.88 12.46 -16.18
N ILE A 316 7.89 12.12 -15.37
CA ILE A 316 7.27 13.04 -14.41
C ILE A 316 7.47 12.58 -12.97
N ASP A 317 7.74 13.53 -12.07
CA ASP A 317 7.95 13.30 -10.66
C ASP A 317 6.88 14.02 -9.82
N GLY A 318 5.61 13.73 -10.14
CA GLY A 318 4.43 14.39 -9.57
C GLY A 318 3.17 14.11 -10.39
N GLY A 319 2.26 15.08 -10.42
CA GLY A 319 1.02 15.03 -11.18
C GLY A 319 -0.13 14.29 -10.48
N ASN A 320 -1.34 14.70 -10.81
CA ASN A 320 -2.56 14.06 -10.33
C ASN A 320 -2.81 12.76 -11.09
N LEU A 321 -2.66 11.62 -10.41
CA LEU A 321 -2.82 10.30 -11.01
C LEU A 321 -4.22 10.12 -11.62
N ALA A 322 -5.27 10.58 -10.93
CA ALA A 322 -6.64 10.46 -11.43
C ALA A 322 -6.86 11.23 -12.74
N ALA A 323 -6.32 12.45 -12.85
CA ALA A 323 -6.38 13.24 -14.07
C ALA A 323 -5.60 12.57 -15.22
N LEU A 324 -4.39 12.08 -14.93
CA LEU A 324 -3.58 11.34 -15.91
C LEU A 324 -4.30 10.08 -16.41
N CYS A 325 -4.90 9.29 -15.51
CA CYS A 325 -5.66 8.10 -15.89
C CYS A 325 -6.80 8.43 -16.84
N ARG A 326 -7.62 9.44 -16.50
CA ARG A 326 -8.79 9.84 -17.34
C ARG A 326 -8.43 10.27 -18.75
N THR A 327 -7.21 10.74 -18.95
CA THR A 327 -6.78 11.31 -20.25
C THR A 327 -5.83 10.42 -21.03
N SER A 328 -5.34 9.33 -20.40
CA SER A 328 -4.42 8.38 -21.06
C SER A 328 -5.15 7.32 -21.87
N LEU A 329 -4.47 6.77 -22.88
CA LEU A 329 -4.92 5.60 -23.65
C LEU A 329 -4.88 4.30 -22.81
N GLY A 330 -4.00 4.24 -21.81
CA GLY A 330 -3.85 3.08 -20.94
C GLY A 330 -2.69 3.24 -19.98
N MET A 331 -2.64 2.32 -19.01
CA MET A 331 -1.61 2.30 -17.97
C MET A 331 -0.88 0.95 -17.95
N VAL A 332 0.44 0.99 -17.89
CA VAL A 332 1.29 -0.18 -17.64
C VAL A 332 1.83 -0.09 -16.22
N VAL A 333 1.66 -1.16 -15.47
CA VAL A 333 2.19 -1.31 -14.12
C VAL A 333 2.94 -2.64 -14.00
N ASN A 334 3.84 -2.74 -13.03
CA ASN A 334 4.32 -4.06 -12.63
C ASN A 334 3.19 -4.79 -11.86
N ASN A 335 2.95 -4.43 -10.59
CA ASN A 335 1.84 -4.93 -9.77
C ASN A 335 1.31 -3.83 -8.82
N SER A 336 1.46 -2.58 -9.20
CA SER A 336 1.09 -1.42 -8.37
C SER A 336 -0.42 -1.27 -8.22
N SER A 337 -0.89 -1.04 -6.99
CA SER A 337 -2.29 -0.69 -6.71
C SER A 337 -2.75 0.64 -7.35
N ALA A 338 -1.86 1.44 -7.93
CA ALA A 338 -2.21 2.56 -8.80
C ALA A 338 -3.12 2.15 -9.97
N ALA A 339 -3.00 0.90 -10.44
CA ALA A 339 -3.88 0.29 -11.42
C ALA A 339 -5.37 0.33 -11.03
N LEU A 340 -5.68 0.12 -9.74
CA LEU A 340 -7.08 0.15 -9.27
C LEU A 340 -7.72 1.54 -9.45
N SER A 341 -6.94 2.61 -9.39
CA SER A 341 -7.42 3.95 -9.75
C SER A 341 -7.70 4.06 -11.25
N ALA A 342 -6.82 3.53 -12.10
CA ALA A 342 -7.01 3.53 -13.55
C ALA A 342 -8.26 2.73 -13.96
N LEU A 343 -8.43 1.53 -13.41
CA LEU A 343 -9.63 0.70 -13.62
C LEU A 343 -10.90 1.42 -13.23
N GLY A 344 -10.87 2.17 -12.11
CA GLY A 344 -11.99 3.00 -11.65
C GLY A 344 -12.35 4.16 -12.60
N PHE A 345 -11.44 4.58 -13.45
CA PHE A 345 -11.66 5.57 -14.52
C PHE A 345 -11.88 4.93 -15.88
N HIS A 346 -12.10 3.64 -15.95
CA HIS A 346 -12.28 2.87 -17.18
C HIS A 346 -11.06 2.92 -18.12
N THR A 347 -9.89 3.20 -17.57
CA THR A 347 -8.63 3.24 -18.30
C THR A 347 -8.09 1.82 -18.47
N PRO A 348 -7.74 1.38 -19.69
CA PRO A 348 -7.07 0.10 -19.91
C PRO A 348 -5.83 -0.06 -19.06
N VAL A 349 -5.65 -1.24 -18.47
CA VAL A 349 -4.49 -1.53 -17.62
C VAL A 349 -3.79 -2.79 -18.08
N LYS A 350 -2.47 -2.70 -18.29
CA LYS A 350 -1.58 -3.84 -18.51
C LYS A 350 -0.74 -4.09 -17.27
N VAL A 351 -0.87 -5.27 -16.69
CA VAL A 351 -0.06 -5.72 -15.56
C VAL A 351 1.06 -6.61 -16.06
N LEU A 352 2.28 -6.41 -15.56
CA LEU A 352 3.47 -7.18 -15.97
C LEU A 352 4.06 -8.03 -14.84
N GLY A 353 3.58 -7.89 -13.62
CA GLY A 353 3.92 -8.69 -12.44
C GLY A 353 2.74 -9.51 -11.95
N ASP A 354 2.83 -10.02 -10.72
CA ASP A 354 1.76 -10.76 -10.08
C ASP A 354 0.89 -9.83 -9.22
N ALA A 355 -0.41 -9.73 -9.52
CA ALA A 355 -1.37 -8.92 -8.79
C ALA A 355 -2.72 -9.64 -8.66
N PHE A 356 -3.41 -9.51 -7.52
CA PHE A 356 -4.69 -10.16 -7.29
C PHE A 356 -5.80 -9.66 -8.23
N PHE A 357 -5.65 -8.48 -8.77
CA PHE A 357 -6.60 -7.85 -9.70
C PHE A 357 -6.28 -8.10 -11.18
N ASP A 358 -5.21 -8.89 -11.48
CA ASP A 358 -4.82 -9.18 -12.86
C ASP A 358 -5.54 -10.42 -13.38
N PHE A 359 -6.70 -10.19 -14.01
CA PHE A 359 -7.47 -11.24 -14.66
C PHE A 359 -8.43 -10.68 -15.72
N GLU A 360 -8.93 -11.58 -16.58
CA GLU A 360 -9.80 -11.26 -17.71
C GLU A 360 -11.03 -10.43 -17.32
N GLY A 361 -11.26 -9.37 -18.07
CA GLY A 361 -12.33 -8.41 -17.88
C GLY A 361 -12.01 -7.27 -16.90
N LEU A 362 -10.95 -7.37 -16.09
CA LEU A 362 -10.43 -6.23 -15.32
C LEU A 362 -9.20 -5.61 -15.98
N THR A 363 -8.25 -6.43 -16.39
CA THR A 363 -6.99 -5.98 -16.99
C THR A 363 -6.81 -6.60 -18.37
N ASP A 364 -6.05 -5.93 -19.22
CA ASP A 364 -5.74 -6.41 -20.56
C ASP A 364 -4.82 -7.64 -20.46
N GLN A 365 -5.30 -8.79 -20.94
CA GLN A 365 -4.57 -10.05 -20.90
C GLN A 365 -3.69 -10.28 -22.13
N LYS A 366 -3.81 -9.44 -23.17
CA LYS A 366 -2.98 -9.54 -24.39
C LYS A 366 -1.51 -9.28 -24.09
N PRO A 367 -0.57 -9.75 -24.91
CA PRO A 367 0.84 -9.37 -24.78
C PRO A 367 1.05 -7.84 -24.75
N LEU A 368 2.06 -7.36 -24.03
CA LEU A 368 2.39 -5.93 -23.94
C LEU A 368 2.55 -5.29 -25.32
N ASP A 369 3.10 -6.01 -26.28
CA ASP A 369 3.30 -5.54 -27.66
C ASP A 369 1.98 -5.23 -28.38
N VAL A 370 0.91 -5.94 -28.07
CA VAL A 370 -0.42 -5.72 -28.62
C VAL A 370 -1.16 -4.60 -27.90
N PHE A 371 -0.93 -4.46 -26.61
CA PHE A 371 -1.57 -3.45 -25.76
C PHE A 371 -1.41 -2.02 -26.28
N TRP A 372 -0.28 -1.71 -26.93
CA TRP A 372 -0.03 -0.35 -27.42
C TRP A 372 -0.94 0.07 -28.58
N SER A 373 -1.38 -0.87 -29.39
CA SER A 373 -2.24 -0.60 -30.57
C SER A 373 -3.71 -0.94 -30.33
N ASP A 374 -3.99 -1.83 -29.38
CA ASP A 374 -5.34 -2.35 -29.09
C ASP A 374 -5.52 -2.56 -27.57
N PRO A 375 -5.50 -1.48 -26.77
CA PRO A 375 -5.70 -1.57 -25.34
C PRO A 375 -7.16 -1.89 -24.98
N GLU A 376 -7.37 -2.93 -24.17
CA GLU A 376 -8.70 -3.36 -23.74
C GLU A 376 -9.12 -2.66 -22.43
N ALA A 377 -10.26 -1.96 -22.46
CA ALA A 377 -10.81 -1.32 -21.28
C ALA A 377 -11.46 -2.32 -20.33
N PRO A 378 -11.44 -2.07 -19.00
CA PRO A 378 -12.09 -2.95 -18.04
C PRO A 378 -13.61 -2.99 -18.23
N ASP A 379 -14.21 -4.15 -17.94
CA ASP A 379 -15.66 -4.27 -17.79
C ASP A 379 -16.11 -3.47 -16.55
N SER A 380 -16.82 -2.37 -16.75
CA SER A 380 -17.25 -1.47 -15.69
C SER A 380 -18.19 -2.14 -14.67
N ARG A 381 -19.03 -3.10 -15.12
CA ARG A 381 -19.91 -3.85 -14.20
C ARG A 381 -19.10 -4.80 -13.34
N LEU A 382 -18.15 -5.50 -13.93
CA LEU A 382 -17.23 -6.36 -13.20
C LEU A 382 -16.38 -5.55 -12.22
N PHE A 383 -15.82 -4.40 -12.63
CA PHE A 383 -15.04 -3.55 -11.72
C PHE A 383 -15.88 -3.05 -10.53
N THR A 384 -17.13 -2.69 -10.76
CA THR A 384 -18.05 -2.27 -9.67
C THR A 384 -18.24 -3.40 -8.65
N ARG A 385 -18.52 -4.62 -9.11
CA ARG A 385 -18.66 -5.79 -8.24
C ARG A 385 -17.35 -6.14 -7.54
N PHE A 386 -16.25 -6.20 -8.28
CA PHE A 386 -14.91 -6.42 -7.75
C PHE A 386 -14.59 -5.45 -6.62
N ARG A 387 -14.75 -4.14 -6.87
CA ARG A 387 -14.51 -3.10 -5.84
C ARG A 387 -15.37 -3.34 -4.60
N ALA A 388 -16.65 -3.63 -4.77
CA ALA A 388 -17.57 -3.85 -3.66
C ALA A 388 -17.19 -5.08 -2.83
N HIS A 389 -16.86 -6.20 -3.47
CA HIS A 389 -16.44 -7.42 -2.79
C HIS A 389 -15.10 -7.24 -2.07
N VAL A 390 -14.11 -6.62 -2.71
CA VAL A 390 -12.80 -6.36 -2.10
C VAL A 390 -12.97 -5.46 -0.86
N ILE A 391 -13.79 -4.40 -0.95
CA ILE A 391 -14.06 -3.53 0.20
C ILE A 391 -14.72 -4.32 1.33
N ALA A 392 -15.75 -5.08 1.03
CA ALA A 392 -16.50 -5.83 2.03
C ALA A 392 -15.67 -6.92 2.72
N GLN A 393 -14.73 -7.54 2.00
CA GLN A 393 -13.95 -8.69 2.48
C GLN A 393 -12.65 -8.29 3.18
N SER A 394 -11.99 -7.22 2.71
CA SER A 394 -10.60 -6.94 3.09
C SER A 394 -10.30 -5.50 3.48
N GLN A 395 -11.24 -4.56 3.34
CA GLN A 395 -10.95 -3.17 3.61
C GLN A 395 -11.69 -2.65 4.85
N VAL A 396 -10.98 -1.87 5.66
CA VAL A 396 -11.53 -1.13 6.79
C VAL A 396 -11.34 0.36 6.52
N ASN A 397 -12.40 1.16 6.67
CA ASN A 397 -12.28 2.61 6.54
C ASN A 397 -11.38 3.16 7.65
N GLY A 398 -10.34 3.87 7.26
CA GLY A 398 -9.41 4.46 8.21
C GLY A 398 -7.99 4.64 7.71
N ASN A 399 -7.11 4.97 8.65
CA ASN A 399 -5.68 5.13 8.43
C ASN A 399 -4.88 4.90 9.70
N TYR A 400 -3.61 4.52 9.55
CA TYR A 400 -2.70 4.19 10.65
C TYR A 400 -1.97 5.39 11.28
N HIS A 401 -1.98 6.56 10.63
CA HIS A 401 -1.11 7.67 10.99
C HIS A 401 -1.87 8.94 11.40
N GLU A 402 -3.05 9.17 10.83
CA GLU A 402 -3.88 10.34 11.16
C GLU A 402 -4.48 10.18 12.55
N PRO A 403 -4.21 11.08 13.52
CA PRO A 403 -4.60 10.90 14.92
C PRO A 403 -6.09 10.63 15.13
N HIS A 404 -6.96 11.30 14.37
CA HIS A 404 -8.41 11.12 14.47
C HIS A 404 -8.91 9.79 13.89
N ALA A 405 -8.14 9.19 12.97
CA ALA A 405 -8.50 7.92 12.34
C ALA A 405 -8.00 6.69 13.12
N ILE A 406 -6.99 6.83 13.98
CA ILE A 406 -6.33 5.69 14.66
C ILE A 406 -7.34 4.82 15.42
N ILE A 407 -8.14 5.40 16.31
CA ILE A 407 -9.09 4.64 17.14
C ILE A 407 -10.25 4.07 16.28
N PRO A 408 -10.89 4.84 15.38
CA PRO A 408 -11.88 4.28 14.46
C PRO A 408 -11.34 3.11 13.62
N THR A 409 -10.12 3.24 13.09
CA THR A 409 -9.46 2.16 12.32
C THR A 409 -9.22 0.92 13.20
N ALA A 410 -8.73 1.10 14.42
CA ALA A 410 -8.50 -0.01 15.35
C ALA A 410 -9.82 -0.74 15.71
N ASN A 411 -10.91 0.00 15.90
CA ASN A 411 -12.23 -0.59 16.13
C ASN A 411 -12.71 -1.38 14.90
N GLY A 412 -12.61 -0.81 13.70
CA GLY A 412 -13.00 -1.51 12.47
C GLY A 412 -12.21 -2.80 12.23
N ILE A 413 -10.91 -2.81 12.57
CA ILE A 413 -10.07 -4.01 12.50
C ILE A 413 -10.50 -5.02 13.57
N ALA A 414 -10.79 -4.58 14.78
CA ALA A 414 -11.31 -5.48 15.83
C ALA A 414 -12.66 -6.09 15.44
N ASP A 415 -13.54 -5.35 14.75
CA ASP A 415 -14.79 -5.88 14.22
C ASP A 415 -14.57 -6.97 13.16
N VAL A 416 -13.50 -6.85 12.33
CA VAL A 416 -13.09 -7.92 11.40
C VAL A 416 -12.67 -9.16 12.18
N PHE A 417 -11.86 -9.01 13.22
CA PHE A 417 -11.40 -10.12 14.03
C PHE A 417 -12.53 -10.81 14.79
N GLU A 418 -13.53 -10.07 15.27
CA GLU A 418 -14.71 -10.64 15.93
C GLU A 418 -15.58 -11.45 14.96
N ARG A 419 -15.78 -10.96 13.73
CA ARG A 419 -16.57 -11.68 12.72
C ARG A 419 -15.91 -12.96 12.22
N ALA A 420 -14.60 -13.05 12.28
CA ALA A 420 -13.86 -14.23 11.90
C ALA A 420 -13.87 -15.26 13.05
N THR A 421 -15.03 -15.76 13.39
CA THR A 421 -15.22 -16.99 14.18
C THR A 421 -14.88 -18.19 13.30
N ASP A 422 -14.35 -19.24 13.91
CA ASP A 422 -13.89 -20.49 13.27
C ASP A 422 -14.92 -21.14 12.35
#